data_356b037cbc528828766640db3c2d926f
#
_entry.id   356b037cbc528828766640db3c2d926f
#
_cell.length_a   1.000
_cell.length_b   1.000
_cell.length_c   1.000
_cell.angle_alpha   90.00
_cell.angle_beta   90.00
_cell.angle_gamma   90.00
#
_symmetry.space_group_name_H-M   'P 1'
#
loop_
_entity.id
_entity.type
_entity.pdbx_description
1 polymer ?
#
loop_
_entity_poly.entity_id
_entity_poly.type
_entity_poly.pdbx_seq_one_letter_code
_entity_poly.pdbx_strand_id
1 'polypeptide(L)'
;MHSIEAKPRFLPAILSVWVGLFFFVEAQASDYQAKNGSVILRMCKSADKVKTLSVMCHSYLDGYIDAAHHYGKGKAEFCLDDHDRMKATRALVAWIGAHPESLTQPAGEVMQQALTAHFPCK
;
A
#
# COMPACT_ATOMS: atom_id res chain seq x y z
N MET A 1 -31.26 -47.93 59.32
CA MET A 1 -31.21 -46.54 59.03
C MET A 1 -29.75 -46.14 58.78
N HIS A 2 -29.34 -46.18 57.54
CA HIS A 2 -28.01 -45.72 57.18
C HIS A 2 -28.15 -44.58 56.22
N SER A 3 -27.77 -43.38 56.67
CA SER A 3 -27.65 -42.20 55.85
C SER A 3 -26.43 -42.33 54.97
N ILE A 4 -26.67 -42.45 53.68
CA ILE A 4 -25.59 -42.40 52.72
C ILE A 4 -25.37 -40.93 52.38
N GLU A 5 -24.40 -40.34 53.00
CA GLU A 5 -23.91 -39.03 52.60
C GLU A 5 -23.17 -39.14 51.26
N ALA A 6 -23.79 -38.63 50.26
CA ALA A 6 -23.18 -38.46 48.95
C ALA A 6 -22.22 -37.26 49.03
N LYS A 7 -20.94 -37.58 49.04
CA LYS A 7 -19.85 -36.61 48.99
C LYS A 7 -19.78 -35.99 47.58
N PRO A 8 -19.89 -34.69 47.42
CA PRO A 8 -19.75 -34.12 46.09
C PRO A 8 -18.31 -34.22 45.64
N ARG A 9 -18.12 -34.91 44.53
CA ARG A 9 -16.85 -34.97 43.87
C ARG A 9 -16.57 -33.65 43.17
N PHE A 10 -15.59 -32.98 43.69
CA PHE A 10 -14.95 -31.83 43.05
C PHE A 10 -14.33 -32.28 41.72
N LEU A 11 -15.02 -31.95 40.66
CA LEU A 11 -14.45 -31.83 39.34
C LEU A 11 -14.81 -30.43 38.89
N PRO A 12 -13.90 -29.54 39.04
CA PRO A 12 -13.65 -28.64 37.96
C PRO A 12 -12.40 -27.79 38.14
N ALA A 13 -11.34 -28.16 37.64
CA ALA A 13 -10.22 -27.21 37.58
C ALA A 13 -9.42 -27.31 36.29
N ILE A 14 -9.87 -28.13 35.33
CA ILE A 14 -9.07 -28.37 34.14
C ILE A 14 -9.65 -27.70 32.89
N LEU A 15 -10.88 -27.19 32.96
CA LEU A 15 -11.55 -26.55 31.80
C LEU A 15 -11.28 -25.04 31.66
N SER A 16 -10.66 -24.43 32.66
CA SER A 16 -10.41 -22.98 32.63
C SER A 16 -9.07 -22.56 32.03
N VAL A 17 -8.18 -23.50 31.72
CA VAL A 17 -6.82 -23.21 31.25
C VAL A 17 -6.75 -23.18 29.71
N TRP A 18 -7.77 -23.70 29.04
CA TRP A 18 -7.75 -23.74 27.56
C TRP A 18 -8.36 -22.54 26.87
N VAL A 19 -8.98 -21.62 27.59
CA VAL A 19 -9.56 -20.40 27.02
C VAL A 19 -8.55 -19.24 26.97
N GLY A 20 -7.44 -19.36 27.67
CA GLY A 20 -6.42 -18.31 27.73
C GLY A 20 -5.35 -18.34 26.64
N LEU A 21 -5.41 -19.31 25.73
CA LEU A 21 -4.41 -19.50 24.68
C LEU A 21 -4.95 -19.24 23.26
N PHE A 22 -6.11 -18.59 23.14
CA PHE A 22 -6.33 -17.78 21.96
C PHE A 22 -5.44 -16.55 22.11
N PHE A 23 -4.16 -16.79 21.87
CA PHE A 23 -3.26 -15.73 21.52
C PHE A 23 -3.95 -14.88 20.48
N PHE A 24 -4.16 -13.65 20.86
CA PHE A 24 -4.19 -12.56 19.91
C PHE A 24 -2.96 -12.76 19.02
N VAL A 25 -3.13 -13.47 17.92
CA VAL A 25 -2.43 -13.14 16.73
C VAL A 25 -2.99 -11.75 16.44
N GLU A 26 -2.42 -10.75 17.09
CA GLU A 26 -2.41 -9.44 16.50
C GLU A 26 -1.84 -9.72 15.12
N ALA A 27 -2.73 -9.80 14.16
CA ALA A 27 -2.36 -9.54 12.80
C ALA A 27 -1.66 -8.19 12.94
N GLN A 28 -0.36 -8.22 13.07
CA GLN A 28 0.45 -7.11 12.68
C GLN A 28 0.04 -6.95 11.23
N ALA A 29 -0.96 -6.10 11.00
CA ALA A 29 -1.04 -5.36 9.79
C ALA A 29 0.37 -4.82 9.69
N SER A 30 1.24 -5.64 9.05
CA SER A 30 2.58 -5.22 8.73
C SER A 30 2.37 -3.83 8.25
N ASP A 31 3.05 -2.90 8.83
CA ASP A 31 3.11 -1.54 8.41
C ASP A 31 3.27 -1.53 6.90
N TYR A 32 2.16 -1.76 6.22
CA TYR A 32 2.04 -1.52 4.81
C TYR A 32 2.03 -0.01 4.72
N GLN A 33 3.20 0.51 5.06
CA GLN A 33 3.48 1.92 5.03
C GLN A 33 2.99 2.38 3.69
N ALA A 34 1.98 3.21 3.72
CA ALA A 34 1.48 3.84 2.53
C ALA A 34 2.69 4.20 1.71
N LYS A 35 2.82 3.60 0.53
CA LYS A 35 3.97 3.82 -0.32
C LYS A 35 4.23 5.31 -0.39
N ASN A 36 5.45 5.70 -0.19
CA ASN A 36 5.86 7.10 -0.25
C ASN A 36 6.78 7.33 -1.45
N GLY A 37 7.17 8.57 -1.66
CA GLY A 37 8.02 8.95 -2.77
C GLY A 37 9.33 8.17 -2.85
N SER A 38 9.93 7.81 -1.71
CA SER A 38 11.17 7.04 -1.70
C SER A 38 10.98 5.62 -2.24
N VAL A 39 9.85 4.98 -1.95
CA VAL A 39 9.51 3.66 -2.48
C VAL A 39 9.26 3.73 -3.98
N ILE A 40 8.51 4.73 -4.44
CA ILE A 40 8.26 4.96 -5.86
C ILE A 40 9.57 5.20 -6.61
N LEU A 41 10.41 6.10 -6.09
CA LEU A 41 11.71 6.38 -6.72
C LEU A 41 12.55 5.11 -6.86
N ARG A 42 12.64 4.29 -5.82
CA ARG A 42 13.43 3.05 -5.84
C ARG A 42 12.91 2.06 -6.88
N MET A 43 11.59 1.90 -6.99
CA MET A 43 10.98 1.02 -8.01
C MET A 43 11.25 1.54 -9.42
N CYS A 44 11.02 2.83 -9.66
CA CYS A 44 11.00 3.39 -10.99
C CYS A 44 12.39 3.77 -11.51
N LYS A 45 13.31 4.19 -10.64
CA LYS A 45 14.69 4.52 -11.02
C LYS A 45 15.46 3.33 -11.60
N SER A 46 15.17 2.12 -11.15
CA SER A 46 15.83 0.90 -11.60
C SER A 46 15.00 0.10 -12.61
N ALA A 47 13.88 0.66 -13.07
CA ALA A 47 12.99 -0.01 -14.02
C ALA A 47 13.68 -0.40 -15.33
N ASP A 48 14.61 0.40 -15.82
CA ASP A 48 15.34 0.12 -17.06
C ASP A 48 16.32 -1.06 -16.91
N LYS A 49 16.72 -1.40 -15.70
CA LYS A 49 17.77 -2.39 -15.42
C LYS A 49 17.24 -3.70 -14.85
N VAL A 50 16.13 -3.64 -14.14
CA VAL A 50 15.56 -4.77 -13.41
C VAL A 50 14.12 -5.00 -13.84
N LYS A 51 13.89 -6.08 -14.60
CA LYS A 51 12.58 -6.40 -15.18
C LYS A 51 11.44 -6.41 -14.15
N THR A 52 11.66 -7.00 -12.98
CA THR A 52 10.65 -7.02 -11.92
C THR A 52 10.28 -5.62 -11.45
N LEU A 53 11.26 -4.74 -11.27
CA LEU A 53 11.03 -3.35 -10.88
C LEU A 53 10.35 -2.56 -12.00
N SER A 54 10.67 -2.86 -13.27
CA SER A 54 9.97 -2.29 -14.41
C SER A 54 8.48 -2.61 -14.36
N VAL A 55 8.13 -3.88 -14.21
CA VAL A 55 6.72 -4.31 -14.12
C VAL A 55 6.03 -3.67 -12.93
N MET A 56 6.68 -3.64 -11.77
CA MET A 56 6.10 -3.04 -10.58
C MET A 56 5.86 -1.53 -10.74
N CYS A 57 6.85 -0.80 -11.29
CA CYS A 57 6.74 0.64 -11.52
C CYS A 57 5.62 0.96 -12.50
N HIS A 58 5.61 0.31 -13.67
CA HIS A 58 4.61 0.57 -14.70
C HIS A 58 3.21 0.18 -14.23
N SER A 59 3.03 -1.00 -13.63
CA SER A 59 1.72 -1.43 -13.15
C SER A 59 1.16 -0.51 -12.07
N TYR A 60 2.03 -0.03 -11.18
CA TYR A 60 1.60 0.89 -10.12
C TYR A 60 1.19 2.26 -10.68
N LEU A 61 1.99 2.78 -11.62
CA LEU A 61 1.73 4.06 -12.27
C LEU A 61 0.48 4.01 -13.14
N ASP A 62 0.33 2.96 -13.95
CA ASP A 62 -0.83 2.75 -14.81
C ASP A 62 -2.12 2.62 -13.98
N GLY A 63 -2.08 1.85 -12.88
CA GLY A 63 -3.20 1.72 -11.97
C GLY A 63 -3.60 3.06 -11.34
N TYR A 64 -2.63 3.90 -11.00
CA TYR A 64 -2.90 5.25 -10.51
C TYR A 64 -3.54 6.14 -11.57
N ILE A 65 -3.00 6.14 -12.80
CA ILE A 65 -3.51 6.94 -13.92
C ILE A 65 -4.94 6.52 -14.26
N ASP A 66 -5.20 5.23 -14.37
CA ASP A 66 -6.54 4.70 -14.68
C ASP A 66 -7.54 5.05 -13.57
N ALA A 67 -7.14 4.93 -12.31
CA ALA A 67 -7.99 5.32 -11.18
C ALA A 67 -8.28 6.83 -11.18
N ALA A 68 -7.27 7.66 -11.43
CA ALA A 68 -7.44 9.11 -11.51
C ALA A 68 -8.41 9.52 -12.64
N HIS A 69 -8.32 8.89 -13.80
CA HIS A 69 -9.22 9.12 -14.90
C HIS A 69 -10.65 8.65 -14.60
N HIS A 70 -10.79 7.46 -14.03
CA HIS A 70 -12.10 6.87 -13.74
C HIS A 70 -12.84 7.62 -12.62
N TYR A 71 -12.18 7.88 -11.52
CA TYR A 71 -12.78 8.51 -10.34
C TYR A 71 -12.76 10.03 -10.40
N GLY A 72 -11.84 10.61 -11.15
CA GLY A 72 -11.73 12.05 -11.35
C GLY A 72 -12.85 12.65 -12.18
N LYS A 73 -13.64 11.83 -12.91
CA LYS A 73 -14.79 12.26 -13.73
C LYS A 73 -14.49 13.49 -14.60
N GLY A 74 -13.36 13.49 -15.29
CA GLY A 74 -12.91 14.61 -16.11
C GLY A 74 -12.30 15.79 -15.37
N LYS A 75 -12.06 15.66 -14.06
CA LYS A 75 -11.34 16.63 -13.23
C LYS A 75 -9.88 16.24 -12.97
N ALA A 76 -9.34 15.30 -13.73
CA ALA A 76 -7.93 14.96 -13.63
C ALA A 76 -7.11 16.22 -13.93
N GLU A 77 -6.18 16.53 -13.03
CA GLU A 77 -5.30 17.71 -13.16
C GLU A 77 -4.19 17.48 -14.18
N PHE A 78 -4.08 16.29 -14.71
CA PHE A 78 -3.13 15.91 -15.76
C PHE A 78 -3.83 15.18 -16.89
N CYS A 79 -3.31 15.33 -18.10
CA CYS A 79 -3.81 14.70 -19.31
C CYS A 79 -2.70 13.87 -19.96
N LEU A 80 -2.82 12.55 -19.85
CA LEU A 80 -1.91 11.58 -20.40
C LEU A 80 -2.64 10.74 -21.44
N ASP A 81 -2.11 10.71 -22.64
CA ASP A 81 -2.52 9.73 -23.65
C ASP A 81 -1.69 8.43 -23.57
N ASP A 82 -2.09 7.42 -24.32
CA ASP A 82 -1.42 6.12 -24.29
C ASP A 82 0.06 6.20 -24.73
N HIS A 83 0.41 7.16 -25.60
CA HIS A 83 1.79 7.35 -26.05
C HIS A 83 2.68 7.97 -24.97
N ASP A 84 2.10 8.71 -24.06
CA ASP A 84 2.84 9.39 -23.00
C ASP A 84 3.02 8.53 -21.75
N ARG A 85 2.30 7.41 -21.62
CA ARG A 85 2.43 6.50 -20.47
C ARG A 85 3.86 6.02 -20.24
N MET A 86 4.58 5.69 -21.30
CA MET A 86 5.99 5.30 -21.20
C MET A 86 6.90 6.46 -20.74
N LYS A 87 6.53 7.69 -21.06
CA LYS A 87 7.25 8.88 -20.62
C LYS A 87 6.97 9.23 -19.17
N ALA A 88 5.80 8.83 -18.63
CA ALA A 88 5.38 9.14 -17.29
C ALA A 88 6.34 8.60 -16.22
N THR A 89 6.88 7.39 -16.41
CA THR A 89 7.88 6.82 -15.50
C THR A 89 9.13 7.70 -15.40
N ARG A 90 9.64 8.15 -16.54
CA ARG A 90 10.83 8.99 -16.60
C ARG A 90 10.57 10.37 -16.00
N ALA A 91 9.42 10.95 -16.31
CA ALA A 91 8.99 12.22 -15.76
C ALA A 91 8.87 12.16 -14.23
N LEU A 92 8.28 11.09 -13.71
CA LEU A 92 8.14 10.86 -12.27
C LEU A 92 9.50 10.77 -11.56
N VAL A 93 10.43 9.98 -12.10
CA VAL A 93 11.78 9.86 -11.53
C VAL A 93 12.52 11.20 -11.54
N ALA A 94 12.44 11.92 -12.65
CA ALA A 94 13.08 13.24 -12.78
C ALA A 94 12.48 14.26 -11.80
N TRP A 95 11.15 14.26 -11.66
CA TRP A 95 10.46 15.16 -10.75
C TRP A 95 10.83 14.91 -9.30
N ILE A 96 10.83 13.64 -8.85
CA ILE A 96 11.23 13.27 -7.48
C ILE A 96 12.69 13.66 -7.22
N GLY A 97 13.57 13.47 -8.21
CA GLY A 97 14.97 13.86 -8.11
C GLY A 97 15.17 15.37 -7.91
N ALA A 98 14.28 16.18 -8.47
CA ALA A 98 14.29 17.64 -8.33
C ALA A 98 13.56 18.12 -7.05
N HIS A 99 12.79 17.26 -6.38
CA HIS A 99 11.98 17.58 -5.21
C HIS A 99 12.27 16.60 -4.06
N PRO A 100 13.42 16.74 -3.36
CA PRO A 100 13.82 15.80 -2.30
C PRO A 100 12.80 15.69 -1.16
N GLU A 101 12.03 16.72 -0.90
CA GLU A 101 10.92 16.74 0.07
C GLU A 101 9.83 15.75 -0.25
N SER A 102 9.68 15.37 -1.52
CA SER A 102 8.68 14.39 -1.96
C SER A 102 8.96 12.96 -1.50
N LEU A 103 10.19 12.66 -1.08
CA LEU A 103 10.58 11.31 -0.67
C LEU A 103 9.76 10.78 0.51
N THR A 104 9.30 11.66 1.40
CA THR A 104 8.49 11.31 2.58
C THR A 104 7.00 11.52 2.38
N GLN A 105 6.59 12.14 1.27
CA GLN A 105 5.19 12.37 0.96
C GLN A 105 4.49 11.07 0.52
N PRO A 106 3.17 10.96 0.72
CA PRO A 106 2.39 9.83 0.20
C PRO A 106 2.56 9.66 -1.31
N ALA A 107 2.69 8.43 -1.77
CA ALA A 107 2.96 8.13 -3.18
C ALA A 107 1.92 8.73 -4.14
N GLY A 108 0.64 8.74 -3.76
CA GLY A 108 -0.42 9.33 -4.57
C GLY A 108 -0.23 10.84 -4.79
N GLU A 109 0.18 11.57 -3.77
CA GLU A 109 0.46 13.00 -3.87
C GLU A 109 1.67 13.28 -4.76
N VAL A 110 2.73 12.49 -4.60
CA VAL A 110 3.94 12.58 -5.42
C VAL A 110 3.62 12.34 -6.90
N MET A 111 2.84 11.31 -7.20
CA MET A 111 2.42 11.02 -8.57
C MET A 111 1.54 12.13 -9.15
N GLN A 112 0.58 12.63 -8.38
CA GLN A 112 -0.26 13.73 -8.81
C GLN A 112 0.56 14.96 -9.16
N GLN A 113 1.44 15.40 -8.28
CA GLN A 113 2.29 16.57 -8.48
C GLN A 113 3.20 16.41 -9.70
N ALA A 114 3.86 15.26 -9.82
CA ALA A 114 4.75 14.98 -10.95
C ALA A 114 4.02 14.92 -12.28
N LEU A 115 2.87 14.26 -12.34
CA LEU A 115 2.08 14.13 -13.56
C LEU A 115 1.45 15.45 -13.96
N THR A 116 0.92 16.22 -13.02
CA THR A 116 0.38 17.56 -13.28
C THR A 116 1.44 18.52 -13.83
N ALA A 117 2.68 18.44 -13.27
CA ALA A 117 3.77 19.27 -13.72
C ALA A 117 4.25 18.96 -15.15
N HIS A 118 4.22 17.68 -15.55
CA HIS A 118 4.76 17.23 -16.85
C HIS A 118 3.70 17.06 -17.94
N PHE A 119 2.46 16.79 -17.56
CA PHE A 119 1.35 16.51 -18.48
C PHE A 119 0.12 17.35 -18.15
N PRO A 120 0.24 18.68 -18.07
CA PRO A 120 -0.91 19.52 -17.75
C PRO A 120 -1.96 19.39 -18.83
N CYS A 121 -3.24 19.39 -18.44
CA CYS A 121 -4.35 19.53 -19.38
C CYS A 121 -4.33 20.94 -20.01
N LYS A 122 -4.59 21.00 -21.31
CA LYS A 122 -4.66 22.27 -22.06
C LYS A 122 -6.02 22.91 -21.91
#